data_9b784ec9887e2bb5c049a971946f52a2
#
_entry.id   9b784ec9887e2bb5c049a971946f52a2
#
_cell.length_a   1.000
_cell.length_b   1.000
_cell.length_c   1.000
_cell.angle_alpha   90.00
_cell.angle_beta   90.00
_cell.angle_gamma   90.00
#
_symmetry.space_group_name_H-M   'P 1'
#
loop_
_entity.id
_entity.type
_entity.pdbx_description
1 polymer ?
#
loop_
_entity_poly.entity_id
_entity_poly.type
_entity_poly.pdbx_seq_one_letter_code
_entity_poly.pdbx_strand_id
1 'polypeptide(L)'
;AAIFNWVIGLGLLLDAPLILGLMGVSPLPTEPTFVRIVGGLVFLFGFWYYRAASDLRGVASAILLSAIAKLMVFTLGIFDVVMGDISWPWALPVSADFVFALLFIKALRELDCD
;
A
#
# COMPACT_ATOMS: atom_id res chain seq x y z
N ALA A 1 4.07 3.58 8.13
CA ALA A 1 3.19 2.80 7.22
C ALA A 1 1.71 2.99 7.57
N ALA A 2 1.34 3.03 8.86
CA ALA A 2 -0.06 3.22 9.26
C ALA A 2 -0.62 4.54 8.75
N ILE A 3 0.09 5.64 8.97
CA ILE A 3 -0.35 6.98 8.53
C ILE A 3 -0.47 7.02 7.02
N PHE A 4 0.50 6.46 6.30
CA PHE A 4 0.49 6.37 4.84
C PHE A 4 -0.78 5.66 4.37
N ASN A 5 -1.08 4.49 4.95
CA ASN A 5 -2.26 3.71 4.59
C ASN A 5 -3.56 4.43 4.93
N TRP A 6 -3.62 5.11 6.08
CA TRP A 6 -4.83 5.85 6.47
C TRP A 6 -5.09 7.02 5.54
N VAL A 7 -4.06 7.80 5.21
CA VAL A 7 -4.22 8.96 4.31
C VAL A 7 -4.65 8.51 2.92
N ILE A 8 -3.94 7.55 2.34
CA ILE A 8 -4.25 7.06 0.99
C ILE A 8 -5.62 6.37 0.98
N GLY A 9 -5.88 5.49 1.94
CA GLY A 9 -7.14 4.74 1.99
C GLY A 9 -8.34 5.64 2.19
N LEU A 10 -8.27 6.58 3.13
CA LEU A 10 -9.35 7.52 3.38
C LEU A 10 -9.58 8.42 2.16
N GLY A 11 -8.50 8.89 1.53
CA GLY A 11 -8.60 9.70 0.32
C GLY A 11 -9.28 8.96 -0.82
N LEU A 12 -8.95 7.69 -1.02
CA LEU A 12 -9.58 6.87 -2.05
C LEU A 12 -11.07 6.62 -1.77
N LEU A 13 -11.44 6.53 -0.49
CA LEU A 13 -12.84 6.39 -0.10
C LEU A 13 -13.64 7.66 -0.35
N LEU A 14 -13.08 8.82 -0.03
CA LEU A 14 -13.81 10.10 -0.05
C LEU A 14 -13.71 10.82 -1.38
N ASP A 15 -12.54 10.82 -2.00
CA ASP A 15 -12.31 11.53 -3.26
C ASP A 15 -11.20 10.85 -4.06
N ALA A 16 -11.53 9.71 -4.65
CA ALA A 16 -10.57 8.92 -5.41
C ALA A 16 -9.92 9.70 -6.57
N PRO A 17 -10.67 10.49 -7.38
CA PRO A 17 -10.02 11.26 -8.45
C PRO A 17 -8.94 12.21 -7.96
N LEU A 18 -9.16 12.89 -6.82
CA LEU A 18 -8.18 13.81 -6.26
C LEU A 18 -6.92 13.05 -5.83
N ILE A 19 -7.08 11.98 -5.07
CA ILE A 19 -5.93 11.22 -4.55
C ILE A 19 -5.16 10.55 -5.69
N LEU A 20 -5.85 9.93 -6.64
CA LEU A 20 -5.20 9.28 -7.77
C LEU A 20 -4.48 10.31 -8.64
N GLY A 21 -5.07 11.49 -8.83
CA GLY A 21 -4.42 12.57 -9.56
C GLY A 21 -3.15 13.05 -8.87
N LEU A 22 -3.17 13.20 -7.55
CA LEU A 22 -1.99 13.58 -6.77
C LEU A 22 -0.90 12.50 -6.82
N MET A 23 -1.29 11.23 -6.90
CA MET A 23 -0.36 10.11 -7.05
C MET A 23 0.16 9.95 -8.48
N GLY A 24 -0.29 10.76 -9.39
CA GLY A 24 0.16 10.73 -10.78
C GLY A 24 -0.49 9.65 -11.64
N VAL A 25 -1.65 9.14 -11.22
CA VAL A 25 -2.36 8.10 -11.99
C VAL A 25 -3.06 8.72 -13.20
N SER A 26 -2.74 8.21 -14.38
CA SER A 26 -3.37 8.59 -15.63
C SER A 26 -3.35 7.38 -16.58
N PRO A 27 -4.47 7.01 -17.22
CA PRO A 27 -5.81 7.58 -17.09
C PRO A 27 -6.46 7.26 -15.74
N LEU A 28 -7.46 8.06 -15.33
CA LEU A 28 -8.21 7.80 -14.11
C LEU A 28 -9.20 6.65 -14.35
N PRO A 29 -9.44 5.81 -13.32
CA PRO A 29 -10.44 4.74 -13.42
C PRO A 29 -11.84 5.30 -13.67
N THR A 30 -12.63 4.61 -14.51
CA THR A 30 -14.02 4.99 -14.79
C THR A 30 -15.01 4.35 -13.80
N GLU A 31 -14.58 3.30 -13.07
CA GLU A 31 -15.41 2.56 -12.13
C GLU A 31 -14.99 2.91 -10.69
N PRO A 32 -15.68 3.87 -10.03
CA PRO A 32 -15.26 4.33 -8.69
C PRO A 32 -15.44 3.29 -7.60
N THR A 33 -16.38 2.33 -7.78
CA THR A 33 -16.69 1.35 -6.74
C THR A 33 -15.47 0.49 -6.37
N PHE A 34 -14.74 -0.02 -7.36
CA PHE A 34 -13.56 -0.84 -7.10
C PHE A 34 -12.45 -0.04 -6.41
N VAL A 35 -12.28 1.21 -6.81
CA VAL A 35 -11.29 2.09 -6.18
C VAL A 35 -11.64 2.35 -4.71
N ARG A 36 -12.92 2.53 -4.41
CA ARG A 36 -13.39 2.72 -3.04
C ARG A 36 -13.19 1.47 -2.19
N ILE A 37 -13.45 0.29 -2.75
CA ILE A 37 -13.20 -0.98 -2.05
C ILE A 37 -11.72 -1.10 -1.72
N VAL A 38 -10.84 -0.83 -2.68
CA VAL A 38 -9.40 -0.85 -2.46
C VAL A 38 -9.03 0.16 -1.38
N GLY A 39 -9.58 1.37 -1.43
CA GLY A 39 -9.35 2.40 -0.43
C GLY A 39 -9.74 1.95 0.97
N GLY A 40 -10.89 1.30 1.10
CA GLY A 40 -11.34 0.74 2.37
C GLY A 40 -10.38 -0.31 2.93
N LEU A 41 -9.91 -1.22 2.07
CA LEU A 41 -8.95 -2.23 2.47
C LEU A 41 -7.61 -1.60 2.88
N VAL A 42 -7.12 -0.64 2.10
CA VAL A 42 -5.88 0.08 2.41
C VAL A 42 -6.01 0.78 3.77
N PHE A 43 -7.13 1.43 4.01
CA PHE A 43 -7.40 2.10 5.27
C PHE A 43 -7.40 1.11 6.44
N LEU A 44 -8.07 -0.03 6.29
CA LEU A 44 -8.13 -1.06 7.34
C LEU A 44 -6.75 -1.66 7.65
N PHE A 45 -5.93 -1.90 6.62
CA PHE A 45 -4.57 -2.40 6.85
C PHE A 45 -3.72 -1.43 7.67
N GLY A 46 -4.03 -0.13 7.63
CA GLY A 46 -3.36 0.85 8.47
C GLY A 46 -3.45 0.52 9.96
N PHE A 47 -4.57 -0.05 10.40
CA PHE A 47 -4.76 -0.46 11.80
C PHE A 47 -3.85 -1.62 12.18
N TRP A 48 -3.59 -2.57 11.26
CA TRP A 48 -2.60 -3.62 11.51
C TRP A 48 -1.21 -3.03 11.72
N TYR A 49 -0.84 -2.04 10.92
CA TYR A 49 0.47 -1.40 11.02
C TYR A 49 0.60 -0.58 12.30
N TYR A 50 -0.47 0.10 12.69
CA TYR A 50 -0.51 0.81 13.96
C TYR A 50 -0.33 -0.16 15.14
N ARG A 51 -1.04 -1.29 15.11
CA ARG A 51 -0.93 -2.30 16.16
C ARG A 51 0.45 -2.94 16.17
N ALA A 52 1.06 -3.13 15.01
CA ALA A 52 2.40 -3.71 14.91
C ALA A 52 3.46 -2.85 15.61
N ALA A 53 3.25 -1.55 15.69
CA ALA A 53 4.18 -0.66 16.39
C ALA A 53 4.27 -0.96 17.89
N SER A 54 3.21 -1.52 18.47
CA SER A 54 3.16 -1.86 19.90
C SER A 54 3.16 -3.38 20.16
N ASP A 55 2.72 -4.20 19.19
CA ASP A 55 2.60 -5.64 19.38
C ASP A 55 2.85 -6.37 18.05
N LEU A 56 4.10 -6.38 17.61
CA LEU A 56 4.45 -7.02 16.34
C LEU A 56 4.23 -8.53 16.38
N ARG A 57 4.52 -9.19 17.53
CA ARG A 57 4.33 -10.63 17.65
C ARG A 57 2.87 -11.04 17.48
N GLY A 58 1.94 -10.26 18.04
CA GLY A 58 0.52 -10.55 17.96
C GLY A 58 -0.08 -10.42 16.58
N VAL A 59 0.60 -9.67 15.68
CA VAL A 59 0.11 -9.44 14.31
C VAL A 59 1.14 -9.86 13.25
N ALA A 60 2.11 -10.70 13.63
CA ALA A 60 3.21 -11.07 12.73
C ALA A 60 2.72 -11.67 11.42
N SER A 61 1.73 -12.55 11.45
CA SER A 61 1.19 -13.16 10.22
C SER A 61 0.54 -12.12 9.31
N ALA A 62 -0.19 -11.17 9.88
CA ALA A 62 -0.82 -10.10 9.12
C ALA A 62 0.24 -9.19 8.48
N ILE A 63 1.32 -8.88 9.19
CA ILE A 63 2.39 -8.05 8.68
C ILE A 63 3.17 -8.78 7.57
N LEU A 64 3.42 -10.07 7.73
CA LEU A 64 4.06 -10.87 6.67
C LEU A 64 3.20 -10.87 5.40
N LEU A 65 1.91 -11.12 5.53
CA LEU A 65 0.99 -11.09 4.39
C LEU A 65 0.95 -9.70 3.75
N SER A 66 0.97 -8.65 4.56
CA SER A 66 1.01 -7.27 4.07
C SER A 66 2.31 -6.97 3.30
N ALA A 67 3.45 -7.50 3.77
CA ALA A 67 4.71 -7.35 3.05
C ALA A 67 4.63 -8.01 1.67
N ILE A 68 4.07 -9.20 1.59
CA ILE A 68 3.87 -9.91 0.33
C ILE A 68 2.93 -9.12 -0.58
N ALA A 69 1.84 -8.59 -0.03
CA ALA A 69 0.88 -7.78 -0.79
C ALA A 69 1.53 -6.51 -1.35
N LYS A 70 2.35 -5.84 -0.55
CA LYS A 70 3.06 -4.63 -0.99
C LYS A 70 4.07 -4.93 -2.10
N LEU A 71 4.77 -6.06 -2.01
CA LEU A 71 5.68 -6.50 -3.08
C LEU A 71 4.90 -6.79 -4.36
N MET A 72 3.72 -7.39 -4.25
CA MET A 72 2.85 -7.64 -5.39
C MET A 72 2.38 -6.32 -6.03
N VAL A 73 1.94 -5.36 -5.22
CA VAL A 73 1.50 -4.04 -5.70
C VAL A 73 2.65 -3.34 -6.41
N PHE A 74 3.86 -3.37 -5.84
CA PHE A 74 5.05 -2.78 -6.47
C PHE A 74 5.33 -3.44 -7.82
N THR A 75 5.33 -4.77 -7.86
CA THR A 75 5.63 -5.52 -9.09
C THR A 75 4.62 -5.20 -10.18
N LEU A 76 3.32 -5.24 -9.86
CA LEU A 76 2.26 -4.96 -10.83
C LEU A 76 2.30 -3.50 -11.27
N GLY A 77 2.52 -2.57 -10.34
CA GLY A 77 2.59 -1.15 -10.65
C GLY A 77 3.76 -0.80 -11.57
N ILE A 78 4.94 -1.35 -11.30
CA ILE A 78 6.11 -1.14 -12.16
C ILE A 78 5.91 -1.78 -13.53
N PHE A 79 5.33 -2.98 -13.58
CA PHE A 79 5.01 -3.63 -14.85
C PHE A 79 4.11 -2.74 -15.71
N ASP A 80 3.05 -2.17 -15.12
CA ASP A 80 2.13 -1.32 -15.85
C ASP A 80 2.78 -0.01 -16.32
N VAL A 81 3.70 0.55 -15.53
CA VAL A 81 4.47 1.74 -15.94
C VAL A 81 5.37 1.40 -17.13
N VAL A 82 6.08 0.29 -17.07
CA VAL A 82 6.99 -0.14 -18.14
C VAL A 82 6.22 -0.41 -19.43
N MET A 83 5.04 -1.02 -19.33
CA MET A 83 4.21 -1.32 -20.49
C MET A 83 3.45 -0.11 -21.03
N GLY A 84 3.50 1.02 -20.34
CA GLY A 84 2.83 2.23 -20.78
C GLY A 84 1.34 2.30 -20.44
N ASP A 85 0.82 1.36 -19.64
CA ASP A 85 -0.59 1.32 -19.27
C ASP A 85 -0.98 2.38 -18.25
N ILE A 86 0.01 2.91 -17.51
CA ILE A 86 -0.19 3.97 -16.53
C ILE A 86 1.00 4.92 -16.56
N SER A 87 0.80 6.19 -16.19
CA SER A 87 1.85 7.20 -16.21
C SER A 87 2.97 6.90 -15.21
N TRP A 88 4.20 7.31 -15.54
CA TRP A 88 5.39 6.98 -14.74
C TRP A 88 5.35 7.50 -13.29
N PRO A 89 4.69 8.65 -12.95
CA PRO A 89 4.64 9.10 -11.56
C PRO A 89 4.04 8.07 -10.59
N TRP A 90 3.26 7.13 -11.09
CA TRP A 90 2.73 6.01 -10.29
C TRP A 90 3.85 5.17 -9.68
N ALA A 91 5.05 5.17 -10.28
CA ALA A 91 6.20 4.45 -9.74
C ALA A 91 6.60 4.94 -8.34
N LEU A 92 6.32 6.21 -8.00
CA LEU A 92 6.69 6.77 -6.70
C LEU A 92 5.90 6.13 -5.54
N PRO A 93 4.54 6.12 -5.55
CA PRO A 93 3.80 5.49 -4.47
C PRO A 93 4.00 3.97 -4.39
N VAL A 94 4.14 3.26 -5.51
CA VAL A 94 4.39 1.82 -5.45
C VAL A 94 5.80 1.50 -4.95
N SER A 95 6.76 2.39 -5.17
CA SER A 95 8.10 2.26 -4.60
C SER A 95 8.08 2.46 -3.09
N ALA A 96 7.22 3.32 -2.57
CA ALA A 96 7.00 3.44 -1.12
C ALA A 96 6.53 2.11 -0.53
N ASP A 97 5.62 1.41 -1.20
CA ASP A 97 5.18 0.08 -0.77
C ASP A 97 6.32 -0.92 -0.75
N PHE A 98 7.21 -0.87 -1.74
CA PHE A 98 8.39 -1.73 -1.77
C PHE A 98 9.28 -1.48 -0.55
N VAL A 99 9.54 -0.22 -0.20
CA VAL A 99 10.35 0.14 0.97
C VAL A 99 9.69 -0.36 2.26
N PHE A 100 8.38 -0.15 2.41
CA PHE A 100 7.65 -0.64 3.58
C PHE A 100 7.69 -2.17 3.67
N ALA A 101 7.58 -2.87 2.54
CA ALA A 101 7.69 -4.33 2.52
C ALA A 101 9.04 -4.80 3.06
N LEU A 102 10.13 -4.15 2.64
CA LEU A 102 11.47 -4.49 3.13
C LEU A 102 11.60 -4.21 4.62
N LEU A 103 11.05 -3.09 5.10
CA LEU A 103 11.07 -2.74 6.52
C LEU A 103 10.25 -3.74 7.35
N PHE A 104 9.12 -4.20 6.85
CA PHE A 104 8.30 -5.21 7.52
C PHE A 104 9.05 -6.54 7.63
N ILE A 105 9.67 -6.98 6.53
CA ILE A 105 10.45 -8.21 6.52
C ILE A 105 11.61 -8.11 7.50
N LYS A 106 12.31 -6.99 7.51
CA LYS A 106 13.41 -6.75 8.45
C LYS A 106 12.92 -6.84 9.90
N ALA A 107 11.83 -6.17 10.23
CA ALA A 107 11.25 -6.19 11.57
C ALA A 107 10.86 -7.60 12.00
N LEU A 108 10.25 -8.38 11.10
CA LEU A 108 9.85 -9.75 11.38
C LEU A 108 11.07 -10.67 11.60
N ARG A 109 12.13 -10.47 10.82
CA ARG A 109 13.37 -11.25 10.99
C ARG A 109 14.06 -10.93 12.32
N GLU A 110 14.10 -9.67 12.71
CA GLU A 110 14.63 -9.25 14.00
C GLU A 110 13.82 -9.84 15.16
N LEU A 111 12.51 -9.96 14.99
CA LEU A 111 11.63 -10.58 15.97
C LEU A 111 11.99 -12.06 16.18
N ASP A 112 12.33 -12.78 15.12
CA ASP A 112 12.72 -14.19 15.20
C ASP A 112 14.09 -14.37 15.87
N CYS A 113 14.95 -13.36 15.84
CA CYS A 113 16.26 -13.39 16.48
C CYS A 113 16.20 -13.14 17.99
N ASP A 114 15.10 -12.59 18.49
CA ASP A 114 14.88 -12.34 19.91
C ASP A 114 14.34 -13.60 20.61
#